data_e3d60850d897442ca364e0bbd24395bb
#
_entry.id   e3d60850d897442ca364e0bbd24395bb
#
_cell.length_a   1.000
_cell.length_b   1.000
_cell.length_c   1.000
_cell.angle_alpha   90.00
_cell.angle_beta   90.00
_cell.angle_gamma   90.00
#
_symmetry.space_group_name_H-M   'P 1'
#
loop_
_entity.id
_entity.type
_entity.pdbx_description
1 polymer ?
#
loop_
_entity_poly.entity_id
_entity_poly.type
_entity_poly.pdbx_seq_one_letter_code
_entity_poly.pdbx_strand_id
1 'polypeptide(L)'
;MLLESDIIIAHMKREDWLKKKATEIFEAIQDGRLKEIQLSSEVFHELYYVFSDYAPLSLILTNEAWLATVKNITFIDPTKEIYLSALDLMETYHMKSIFDAIYASTALSEKTPDHIIVSTDDVYGRIKGIQRIDPRELQI
;
A
#
# COMPACT_ATOMS: atom_id res chain seq x y z
N MET A 1 5.72 -8.91 3.10
CA MET A 1 5.37 -7.56 3.64
C MET A 1 4.42 -6.84 2.71
N LEU A 2 3.50 -6.06 3.28
CA LEU A 2 2.53 -5.26 2.54
C LEU A 2 3.09 -3.85 2.31
N LEU A 3 3.06 -3.35 1.06
CA LEU A 3 3.33 -1.94 0.79
C LEU A 3 2.02 -1.16 0.85
N GLU A 4 2.07 -0.01 1.49
CA GLU A 4 0.95 0.92 1.57
C GLU A 4 0.93 1.84 0.33
N SER A 5 -0.22 2.43 0.04
CA SER A 5 -0.45 3.25 -1.16
C SER A 5 0.43 4.49 -1.27
N ASP A 6 0.90 5.05 -0.14
CA ASP A 6 1.77 6.24 -0.11
C ASP A 6 3.05 6.06 -0.96
N ILE A 7 3.63 4.86 -0.96
CA ILE A 7 4.80 4.53 -1.77
C ILE A 7 4.46 4.52 -3.25
N ILE A 8 3.30 3.96 -3.61
CA ILE A 8 2.84 3.89 -5.00
C ILE A 8 2.50 5.28 -5.51
N ILE A 9 1.77 6.05 -4.72
CA ILE A 9 1.40 7.44 -5.03
C ILE A 9 2.65 8.29 -5.24
N ALA A 10 3.64 8.18 -4.33
CA ALA A 10 4.90 8.91 -4.45
C ALA A 10 5.68 8.54 -5.72
N HIS A 11 5.66 7.26 -6.11
CA HIS A 11 6.30 6.81 -7.35
C HIS A 11 5.60 7.37 -8.59
N MET A 12 4.26 7.41 -8.59
CA MET A 12 3.46 7.87 -9.73
C MET A 12 3.43 9.39 -9.90
N LYS A 13 3.45 10.15 -8.81
CA LYS A 13 3.47 11.62 -8.88
C LYS A 13 4.69 12.14 -9.63
N ARG A 14 4.55 13.28 -10.30
CA ARG A 14 5.68 13.98 -10.95
C ARG A 14 6.73 14.40 -9.92
N GLU A 15 6.28 14.98 -8.82
CA GLU A 15 7.11 15.44 -7.70
C GLU A 15 6.53 14.94 -6.39
N ASP A 16 7.37 14.35 -5.57
CA ASP A 16 7.05 13.92 -4.21
C ASP A 16 8.35 13.77 -3.41
N TRP A 17 8.31 14.12 -2.14
CA TRP A 17 9.49 14.02 -1.27
C TRP A 17 9.99 12.57 -1.12
N LEU A 18 9.08 11.60 -1.21
CA LEU A 18 9.39 10.18 -1.11
C LEU A 18 9.74 9.55 -2.48
N LYS A 19 9.53 10.26 -3.59
CA LYS A 19 9.61 9.71 -4.95
C LYS A 19 10.90 8.94 -5.23
N LYS A 20 12.05 9.49 -4.82
CA LYS A 20 13.34 8.83 -5.05
C LYS A 20 13.37 7.44 -4.39
N LYS A 21 13.00 7.38 -3.12
CA LYS A 21 12.99 6.12 -2.37
C LYS A 21 11.92 5.15 -2.88
N ALA A 22 10.74 5.66 -3.22
CA ALA A 22 9.68 4.85 -3.83
C ALA A 22 10.14 4.22 -5.17
N THR A 23 10.83 4.99 -6.00
CA THR A 23 11.40 4.47 -7.25
C THR A 23 12.45 3.38 -6.99
N GLU A 24 13.37 3.59 -6.05
CA GLU A 24 14.36 2.58 -5.63
C GLU A 24 13.70 1.29 -5.14
N ILE A 25 12.59 1.40 -4.40
CA ILE A 25 11.81 0.25 -3.94
C ILE A 25 11.22 -0.52 -5.13
N PHE A 26 10.57 0.16 -6.07
CA PHE A 26 9.99 -0.49 -7.24
C PHE A 26 11.05 -1.14 -8.14
N GLU A 27 12.19 -0.49 -8.34
CA GLU A 27 13.33 -1.08 -9.06
C GLU A 27 13.82 -2.37 -8.36
N ALA A 28 13.95 -2.34 -7.04
CA ALA A 28 14.38 -3.49 -6.25
C ALA A 28 13.37 -4.65 -6.29
N ILE A 29 12.08 -4.35 -6.38
CA ILE A 29 11.02 -5.35 -6.57
C ILE A 29 11.15 -5.97 -7.96
N GLN A 30 11.25 -5.13 -9.00
CA GLN A 30 11.29 -5.59 -10.40
C GLN A 30 12.51 -6.46 -10.70
N ASP A 31 13.66 -6.15 -10.12
CA ASP A 31 14.91 -6.91 -10.29
C ASP A 31 15.06 -8.07 -9.29
N GLY A 32 14.10 -8.26 -8.39
CA GLY A 32 14.03 -9.37 -7.44
C GLY A 32 14.93 -9.26 -6.22
N ARG A 33 15.49 -8.08 -5.94
CA ARG A 33 16.23 -7.83 -4.69
C ARG A 33 15.28 -7.75 -3.49
N LEU A 34 14.11 -7.14 -3.66
CA LEU A 34 13.01 -7.23 -2.70
C LEU A 34 12.03 -8.33 -3.12
N LYS A 35 11.74 -9.24 -2.19
CA LYS A 35 10.89 -10.41 -2.43
C LYS A 35 9.70 -10.41 -1.47
N GLU A 36 8.70 -11.23 -1.81
CA GLU A 36 7.49 -11.42 -0.99
C GLU A 36 6.75 -10.11 -0.73
N ILE A 37 6.71 -9.26 -1.76
CA ILE A 37 6.00 -7.99 -1.71
C ILE A 37 4.54 -8.18 -2.05
N GLN A 38 3.68 -7.60 -1.24
CA GLN A 38 2.24 -7.66 -1.37
C GLN A 38 1.64 -6.26 -1.48
N LEU A 39 0.56 -6.15 -2.25
CA LEU A 39 -0.32 -4.98 -2.31
C LEU A 39 -1.75 -5.44 -2.11
N SER A 40 -2.53 -4.66 -1.37
CA SER A 40 -3.98 -4.82 -1.43
C SER A 40 -4.50 -4.31 -2.78
N SER A 41 -5.38 -5.06 -3.43
CA SER A 41 -6.02 -4.56 -4.67
C SER A 41 -6.95 -3.36 -4.43
N GLU A 42 -7.26 -3.01 -3.18
CA GLU A 42 -7.91 -1.75 -2.84
C GLU A 42 -7.09 -0.52 -3.25
N VAL A 43 -5.78 -0.67 -3.46
CA VAL A 43 -4.92 0.42 -3.96
C VAL A 43 -5.41 0.99 -5.29
N PHE A 44 -5.97 0.19 -6.17
CA PHE A 44 -6.51 0.67 -7.46
C PHE A 44 -7.66 1.65 -7.25
N HIS A 45 -8.52 1.39 -6.29
CA HIS A 45 -9.61 2.27 -5.92
C HIS A 45 -9.09 3.59 -5.31
N GLU A 46 -8.14 3.50 -4.41
CA GLU A 46 -7.55 4.68 -3.77
C GLU A 46 -6.78 5.55 -4.78
N LEU A 47 -6.03 4.96 -5.70
CA LEU A 47 -5.33 5.70 -6.75
C LEU A 47 -6.30 6.51 -7.62
N TYR A 48 -7.45 5.93 -7.97
CA TYR A 48 -8.51 6.68 -8.65
C TYR A 48 -8.95 7.88 -7.80
N TYR A 49 -9.19 7.67 -6.50
CA TYR A 49 -9.61 8.74 -5.58
C TYR A 49 -8.58 9.86 -5.49
N VAL A 50 -7.31 9.51 -5.37
CA VAL A 50 -6.22 10.49 -5.23
C VAL A 50 -6.00 11.30 -6.49
N PHE A 51 -6.09 10.69 -7.67
CA PHE A 51 -5.72 11.32 -8.94
C PHE A 51 -6.89 11.88 -9.73
N SER A 52 -8.15 11.54 -9.41
CA SER A 52 -9.33 11.89 -10.20
C SER A 52 -9.56 13.39 -10.37
N ASP A 53 -9.13 14.22 -9.41
CA ASP A 53 -9.34 15.68 -9.44
C ASP A 53 -8.35 16.42 -10.34
N TYR A 54 -7.20 15.81 -10.73
CA TYR A 54 -6.15 16.49 -11.48
C TYR A 54 -5.46 15.65 -12.57
N ALA A 55 -5.97 14.47 -12.83
CA ALA A 55 -5.49 13.65 -13.93
C ALA A 55 -6.65 13.12 -14.77
N PRO A 56 -6.53 13.06 -16.11
CA PRO A 56 -7.55 12.45 -16.95
C PRO A 56 -7.62 10.93 -16.68
N LEU A 57 -8.82 10.37 -16.84
CA LEU A 57 -9.06 8.94 -16.59
C LEU A 57 -8.13 8.04 -17.42
N SER A 58 -7.80 8.43 -18.65
CA SER A 58 -6.84 7.68 -19.49
C SER A 58 -5.45 7.56 -18.87
N LEU A 59 -4.98 8.60 -18.19
CA LEU A 59 -3.68 8.56 -17.49
C LEU A 59 -3.75 7.70 -16.23
N ILE A 60 -4.85 7.80 -15.47
CA ILE A 60 -5.08 6.94 -14.29
C ILE A 60 -5.08 5.47 -14.72
N LEU A 61 -5.84 5.15 -15.77
CA LEU A 61 -5.90 3.78 -16.32
C LEU A 61 -4.52 3.27 -16.76
N THR A 62 -3.73 4.10 -17.43
CA THR A 62 -2.36 3.74 -17.86
C THR A 62 -1.46 3.42 -16.66
N ASN A 63 -1.50 4.25 -15.62
CA ASN A 63 -0.70 4.04 -14.41
C ASN A 63 -1.14 2.80 -13.63
N GLU A 64 -2.44 2.58 -13.49
CA GLU A 64 -2.97 1.40 -12.81
C GLU A 64 -2.70 0.12 -13.61
N ALA A 65 -2.81 0.16 -14.92
CA ALA A 65 -2.44 -0.96 -15.78
C ALA A 65 -0.96 -1.31 -15.67
N TRP A 66 -0.09 -0.30 -15.60
CA TRP A 66 1.33 -0.52 -15.30
C TRP A 66 1.52 -1.23 -13.95
N LEU A 67 0.89 -0.71 -12.88
CA LEU A 67 1.00 -1.32 -11.54
C LEU A 67 0.56 -2.78 -11.55
N ALA A 68 -0.53 -3.09 -12.23
CA ALA A 68 -1.05 -4.45 -12.34
C ALA A 68 -0.09 -5.43 -13.05
N THR A 69 0.88 -4.91 -13.81
CA THR A 69 1.86 -5.72 -14.56
C THR A 69 3.24 -5.78 -13.90
N VAL A 70 3.45 -5.07 -12.78
CA VAL A 70 4.73 -5.11 -12.07
C VAL A 70 5.02 -6.52 -11.57
N LYS A 71 6.16 -7.06 -11.97
CA LYS A 71 6.60 -8.39 -11.55
C LYS A 71 6.96 -8.42 -10.07
N ASN A 72 6.88 -9.60 -9.47
CA ASN A 72 7.28 -9.86 -8.08
C ASN A 72 6.39 -9.17 -7.02
N ILE A 73 5.19 -8.74 -7.41
CA ILE A 73 4.15 -8.28 -6.50
C ILE A 73 3.01 -9.30 -6.49
N THR A 74 2.55 -9.65 -5.31
CA THR A 74 1.34 -10.43 -5.10
C THR A 74 0.21 -9.50 -4.67
N PHE A 75 -0.88 -9.49 -5.42
CA PHE A 75 -2.07 -8.73 -5.03
C PHE A 75 -2.95 -9.54 -4.11
N ILE A 76 -3.44 -8.90 -3.05
CA ILE A 76 -4.39 -9.47 -2.09
C ILE A 76 -5.72 -8.77 -2.27
N ASP A 77 -6.74 -9.52 -2.70
CA ASP A 77 -8.10 -9.00 -2.81
C ASP A 77 -8.74 -8.97 -1.42
N PRO A 78 -9.26 -7.81 -0.96
CA PRO A 78 -9.95 -7.72 0.30
C PRO A 78 -11.20 -8.60 0.31
N THR A 79 -11.28 -9.46 1.32
CA THR A 79 -12.49 -10.29 1.58
C THR A 79 -13.50 -9.50 2.42
N LYS A 80 -14.74 -10.02 2.54
CA LYS A 80 -15.72 -9.45 3.45
C LYS A 80 -15.21 -9.38 4.90
N GLU A 81 -14.43 -10.37 5.32
CA GLU A 81 -13.81 -10.41 6.65
C GLU A 81 -12.79 -9.28 6.83
N ILE A 82 -11.99 -9.00 5.82
CA ILE A 82 -11.05 -7.87 5.83
C ILE A 82 -11.81 -6.54 5.92
N TYR A 83 -12.89 -6.35 5.17
CA TYR A 83 -13.71 -5.13 5.27
C TYR A 83 -14.35 -4.95 6.64
N LEU A 84 -14.92 -6.01 7.22
CA LEU A 84 -15.52 -5.95 8.56
C LEU A 84 -14.46 -5.66 9.63
N SER A 85 -13.31 -6.32 9.56
CA SER A 85 -12.18 -6.06 10.46
C SER A 85 -11.66 -4.63 10.31
N ALA A 86 -11.64 -4.09 9.10
CA ALA A 86 -11.25 -2.69 8.86
C ALA A 86 -12.16 -1.72 9.61
N LEU A 87 -13.46 -1.92 9.60
CA LEU A 87 -14.41 -1.08 10.36
C LEU A 87 -14.19 -1.18 11.87
N ASP A 88 -13.90 -2.38 12.38
CA ASP A 88 -13.55 -2.59 13.80
C ASP A 88 -12.25 -1.85 14.18
N LEU A 89 -11.24 -1.88 13.31
CA LEU A 89 -9.99 -1.12 13.50
C LEU A 89 -10.23 0.39 13.47
N MET A 90 -11.12 0.88 12.61
CA MET A 90 -11.49 2.29 12.59
C MET A 90 -12.09 2.74 13.92
N GLU A 91 -12.98 1.94 14.47
CA GLU A 91 -13.60 2.21 15.78
C GLU A 91 -12.57 2.16 16.91
N THR A 92 -11.76 1.10 16.95
CA THR A 92 -10.80 0.85 18.04
C THR A 92 -9.66 1.86 18.07
N TYR A 93 -9.11 2.22 16.90
CA TYR A 93 -7.93 3.09 16.78
C TYR A 93 -8.25 4.50 16.29
N HIS A 94 -9.54 4.82 16.13
CA HIS A 94 -10.01 6.13 15.64
C HIS A 94 -9.41 6.51 14.28
N MET A 95 -9.31 5.53 13.38
CA MET A 95 -8.80 5.75 12.03
C MET A 95 -9.83 6.49 11.19
N LYS A 96 -9.37 7.46 10.40
CA LYS A 96 -10.25 8.31 9.57
C LYS A 96 -10.41 7.80 8.14
N SER A 97 -9.43 7.07 7.63
CA SER A 97 -9.41 6.56 6.27
C SER A 97 -9.83 5.10 6.23
N ILE A 98 -10.83 4.79 5.43
CA ILE A 98 -11.23 3.41 5.16
C ILE A 98 -10.13 2.65 4.41
N PHE A 99 -9.36 3.32 3.56
CA PHE A 99 -8.25 2.70 2.84
C PHE A 99 -7.16 2.24 3.81
N ASP A 100 -6.72 3.11 4.72
CA ASP A 100 -5.73 2.77 5.74
C ASP A 100 -6.20 1.61 6.62
N ALA A 101 -7.47 1.59 6.99
CA ALA A 101 -8.05 0.51 7.78
C ALA A 101 -8.09 -0.81 7.01
N ILE A 102 -8.36 -0.80 5.71
CA ILE A 102 -8.30 -2.00 4.86
C ILE A 102 -6.87 -2.51 4.74
N TYR A 103 -5.87 -1.63 4.59
CA TYR A 103 -4.47 -2.04 4.57
C TYR A 103 -4.04 -2.63 5.91
N ALA A 104 -4.42 -2.00 7.02
CA ALA A 104 -4.15 -2.53 8.36
C ALA A 104 -4.79 -3.91 8.57
N SER A 105 -6.06 -4.06 8.19
CA SER A 105 -6.77 -5.34 8.26
C SER A 105 -6.11 -6.41 7.39
N THR A 106 -5.66 -6.05 6.19
CA THR A 106 -4.94 -6.95 5.29
C THR A 106 -3.61 -7.38 5.91
N ALA A 107 -2.85 -6.44 6.49
CA ALA A 107 -1.59 -6.74 7.17
C ALA A 107 -1.77 -7.65 8.39
N LEU A 108 -2.89 -7.55 9.12
CA LEU A 108 -3.23 -8.42 10.24
C LEU A 108 -3.73 -9.80 9.82
N SER A 109 -4.16 -9.96 8.58
CA SER A 109 -4.70 -11.23 8.08
C SER A 109 -3.60 -12.27 7.87
N GLU A 110 -4.01 -13.53 7.79
CA GLU A 110 -3.11 -14.65 7.45
C GLU A 110 -2.48 -14.53 6.05
N LYS A 111 -3.05 -13.68 5.19
CA LYS A 111 -2.53 -13.42 3.83
C LYS A 111 -1.23 -12.61 3.84
N THR A 112 -0.93 -11.93 4.95
CA THR A 112 0.34 -11.25 5.21
C THR A 112 1.02 -11.90 6.43
N PRO A 113 1.71 -13.05 6.25
CA PRO A 113 2.16 -13.87 7.38
C PRO A 113 3.17 -13.20 8.30
N ASP A 114 3.92 -12.23 7.79
CA ASP A 114 4.90 -11.47 8.56
C ASP A 114 4.28 -10.27 9.32
N HIS A 115 3.02 -9.94 9.03
CA HIS A 115 2.30 -8.78 9.58
C HIS A 115 3.08 -7.46 9.48
N ILE A 116 3.92 -7.33 8.45
CA ILE A 116 4.71 -6.12 8.19
C ILE A 116 3.96 -5.25 7.17
N ILE A 117 3.85 -3.95 7.51
CA ILE A 117 3.43 -2.92 6.56
C ILE A 117 4.55 -1.89 6.38
N VAL A 118 4.84 -1.53 5.15
CA VAL A 118 5.77 -0.46 4.80
C VAL A 118 4.97 0.79 4.48
N SER A 119 5.09 1.82 5.32
CA SER A 119 4.33 3.07 5.20
C SER A 119 5.02 4.21 5.92
N THR A 120 4.82 5.43 5.44
CA THR A 120 5.22 6.66 6.14
C THR A 120 4.27 7.03 7.27
N ASP A 121 3.05 6.49 7.29
CA ASP A 121 2.04 6.83 8.29
C ASP A 121 2.27 6.08 9.60
N ASP A 122 2.38 6.83 10.69
CA ASP A 122 2.58 6.30 12.04
C ASP A 122 1.37 5.55 12.60
N VAL A 123 0.20 5.70 11.99
CA VAL A 123 -1.03 5.03 12.46
C VAL A 123 -0.85 3.52 12.58
N TYR A 124 -0.15 2.92 11.63
CA TYR A 124 0.07 1.46 11.62
C TYR A 124 0.94 0.97 12.77
N GLY A 125 1.89 1.78 13.23
CA GLY A 125 2.75 1.45 14.36
C GLY A 125 2.03 1.38 15.71
N ARG A 126 0.81 1.94 15.80
CA ARG A 126 -0.02 1.91 17.00
C ARG A 126 -0.97 0.71 17.05
N ILE A 127 -1.12 0.00 15.93
CA ILE A 127 -2.04 -1.14 15.84
C ILE A 127 -1.34 -2.40 16.35
N LYS A 128 -1.91 -3.01 17.38
CA LYS A 128 -1.39 -4.24 17.96
C LYS A 128 -1.34 -5.36 16.91
N GLY A 129 -0.19 -5.99 16.77
CA GLY A 129 0.03 -7.08 15.84
C GLY A 129 0.63 -6.65 14.49
N ILE A 130 0.72 -5.36 14.20
CA ILE A 130 1.39 -4.84 12.99
C ILE A 130 2.80 -4.35 13.35
N GLN A 131 3.76 -4.71 12.53
CA GLN A 131 5.07 -4.09 12.50
C GLN A 131 5.12 -3.10 11.34
N ARG A 132 5.22 -1.80 11.63
CA ARG A 132 5.45 -0.77 10.61
C ARG A 132 6.94 -0.60 10.34
N ILE A 133 7.29 -0.52 9.06
CA ILE A 133 8.62 -0.10 8.60
C ILE A 133 8.46 1.19 7.81
N ASP A 134 9.21 2.22 8.19
CA ASP A 134 9.30 3.43 7.37
C ASP A 134 10.03 3.09 6.06
N PRO A 135 9.49 3.47 4.90
CA PRO A 135 10.15 3.16 3.62
C PRO A 135 11.57 3.71 3.52
N ARG A 136 11.91 4.78 4.23
CA ARG A 136 13.26 5.34 4.28
C ARG A 136 14.27 4.42 4.97
N GLU A 137 13.78 3.58 5.88
CA GLU A 137 14.57 2.61 6.66
C GLU A 137 14.61 1.22 6.00
N LEU A 138 13.80 1.01 4.97
CA LEU A 138 13.75 -0.26 4.26
C LEU A 138 15.09 -0.51 3.57
N GLN A 139 15.74 -1.60 3.97
CA GLN A 139 16.99 -2.05 3.34
C GLN A 139 16.70 -2.72 2.00
N ILE A 140 17.46 -2.32 1.00
CA ILE A 140 17.29 -2.78 -0.38
C ILE A 140 18.57 -3.45 -0.88
#